data_6a44b6db9e7c06a628a47dccb12e27f7
#
_entry.id   6a44b6db9e7c06a628a47dccb12e27f7
#
_cell.length_a   1.000
_cell.length_b   1.000
_cell.length_c   1.000
_cell.angle_alpha   90.00
_cell.angle_beta   90.00
_cell.angle_gamma   90.00
#
_symmetry.space_group_name_H-M   'P 1'
#
loop_
_entity.id
_entity.type
_entity.pdbx_description
1 polymer ?
#
loop_
_entity_poly.entity_id
_entity_poly.type
_entity_poly.pdbx_seq_one_letter_code
_entity_poly.pdbx_strand_id
1 'polypeptide(L)'
;MTGGSRGIGAAVARRLAGEGAAVAIGYRGNQEAADALVAELAAAGGRAIAVRADIAEPEQIAALIERTVAEFGQLDVVVSCAGIEYFGALETITPADFDRVFAVNTRGQLFTVQHAAPHLREGGRIVLTSSVSARKAVFHHTLYAASKAAVESMVLNLSAELGTRGITINAIAPGGTDTDMAAEVAPHYVHPDLAGTQDLARLLGTLTALRRLARPEEVAAGYAFLASDDAAYMTGRTLRLDGGTF
;
A
#
# COMPACT_ATOMS: atom_id res chain seq x y z
N MET A 1 -1.40 9.94 3.16
CA MET A 1 -1.09 8.55 2.78
C MET A 1 0.23 8.09 3.39
N THR A 2 0.41 6.77 3.68
CA THR A 2 1.68 6.21 4.15
C THR A 2 2.46 5.58 2.99
N GLY A 3 3.80 5.56 3.07
CA GLY A 3 4.66 4.96 2.04
C GLY A 3 4.61 5.66 0.68
N GLY A 4 4.36 6.97 0.67
CA GLY A 4 4.11 7.74 -0.54
C GLY A 4 5.34 8.21 -1.32
N SER A 5 6.57 7.99 -0.82
CA SER A 5 7.76 8.61 -1.42
C SER A 5 8.33 7.85 -2.63
N ARG A 6 7.95 6.59 -2.88
CA ARG A 6 8.45 5.77 -4.00
C ARG A 6 7.44 4.75 -4.50
N GLY A 7 7.73 4.11 -5.63
CA GLY A 7 6.98 2.98 -6.18
C GLY A 7 5.50 3.26 -6.35
N ILE A 8 4.65 2.30 -5.96
CA ILE A 8 3.18 2.43 -6.04
C ILE A 8 2.69 3.66 -5.29
N GLY A 9 3.22 3.93 -4.07
CA GLY A 9 2.78 5.06 -3.28
C GLY A 9 3.02 6.40 -3.96
N ALA A 10 4.18 6.61 -4.59
CA ALA A 10 4.44 7.83 -5.35
C ALA A 10 3.52 7.97 -6.57
N ALA A 11 3.23 6.88 -7.28
CA ALA A 11 2.27 6.88 -8.39
C ALA A 11 0.85 7.22 -7.91
N VAL A 12 0.44 6.72 -6.74
CA VAL A 12 -0.85 7.07 -6.10
C VAL A 12 -0.88 8.56 -5.74
N ALA A 13 0.20 9.10 -5.15
CA ALA A 13 0.29 10.52 -4.81
C ALA A 13 0.13 11.40 -6.05
N ARG A 14 0.85 11.08 -7.14
CA ARG A 14 0.73 11.79 -8.43
C ARG A 14 -0.69 11.72 -8.99
N ARG A 15 -1.27 10.53 -8.97
CA ARG A 15 -2.62 10.32 -9.50
C ARG A 15 -3.67 11.12 -8.74
N LEU A 16 -3.68 11.05 -7.41
CA LEU A 16 -4.65 11.78 -6.59
C LEU A 16 -4.45 13.29 -6.66
N ALA A 17 -3.20 13.77 -6.66
CA ALA A 17 -2.91 15.18 -6.83
C ALA A 17 -3.34 15.70 -8.21
N GLY A 18 -3.14 14.92 -9.27
CA GLY A 18 -3.60 15.23 -10.63
C GLY A 18 -5.13 15.28 -10.76
N GLU A 19 -5.87 14.65 -9.85
CA GLU A 19 -7.33 14.73 -9.72
C GLU A 19 -7.77 15.84 -8.76
N GLY A 20 -6.86 16.68 -8.27
CA GLY A 20 -7.14 17.87 -7.46
C GLY A 20 -7.06 17.66 -5.95
N ALA A 21 -6.66 16.46 -5.47
CA ALA A 21 -6.49 16.24 -4.03
C ALA A 21 -5.26 16.97 -3.48
N ALA A 22 -5.38 17.49 -2.25
CA ALA A 22 -4.22 17.86 -1.44
C ALA A 22 -3.62 16.60 -0.79
N VAL A 23 -2.32 16.36 -0.92
CA VAL A 23 -1.71 15.08 -0.56
C VAL A 23 -0.65 15.23 0.53
N ALA A 24 -0.84 14.59 1.68
CA ALA A 24 0.21 14.38 2.67
C ALA A 24 0.92 13.05 2.41
N ILE A 25 2.23 13.11 2.18
CA ILE A 25 3.10 11.98 1.85
C ILE A 25 3.85 11.55 3.10
N GLY A 26 3.39 10.47 3.75
CA GLY A 26 4.12 9.82 4.85
C GLY A 26 5.29 9.00 4.31
N TYR A 27 6.48 9.24 4.85
CA TYR A 27 7.71 8.50 4.49
C TYR A 27 8.54 8.18 5.73
N ARG A 28 9.35 7.10 5.69
CA ARG A 28 10.20 6.71 6.83
C ARG A 28 11.63 7.26 6.75
N GLY A 29 12.32 6.99 5.66
CA GLY A 29 13.77 7.22 5.59
C GLY A 29 14.22 8.05 4.39
N ASN A 30 13.57 7.99 3.24
CA ASN A 30 14.00 8.70 2.04
C ASN A 30 13.32 10.08 1.96
N GLN A 31 13.90 11.05 2.67
CA GLN A 31 13.42 12.42 2.68
C GLN A 31 13.59 13.08 1.32
N GLU A 32 14.73 12.90 0.67
CA GLU A 32 15.02 13.51 -0.63
C GLU A 32 13.96 13.12 -1.68
N ALA A 33 13.60 11.83 -1.76
CA ALA A 33 12.55 11.38 -2.68
C ALA A 33 11.17 11.94 -2.30
N ALA A 34 10.87 12.11 -1.01
CA ALA A 34 9.61 12.69 -0.58
C ALA A 34 9.53 14.19 -0.92
N ASP A 35 10.61 14.93 -0.67
CA ASP A 35 10.69 16.37 -0.97
C ASP A 35 10.68 16.62 -2.49
N ALA A 36 11.37 15.80 -3.27
CA ALA A 36 11.34 15.87 -4.74
C ALA A 36 9.92 15.65 -5.29
N LEU A 37 9.19 14.68 -4.73
CA LEU A 37 7.81 14.44 -5.14
C LEU A 37 6.89 15.59 -4.75
N VAL A 38 7.04 16.18 -3.57
CA VAL A 38 6.29 17.38 -3.18
C VAL A 38 6.55 18.53 -4.13
N ALA A 39 7.82 18.78 -4.49
CA ALA A 39 8.19 19.82 -5.45
C ALA A 39 7.60 19.58 -6.85
N GLU A 40 7.62 18.32 -7.31
CA GLU A 40 6.98 17.90 -8.57
C GLU A 40 5.48 18.19 -8.57
N LEU A 41 4.76 17.79 -7.51
CA LEU A 41 3.33 18.01 -7.40
C LEU A 41 2.97 19.50 -7.31
N ALA A 42 3.78 20.27 -6.60
CA ALA A 42 3.61 21.73 -6.51
C ALA A 42 3.82 22.41 -7.86
N ALA A 43 4.84 22.00 -8.63
CA ALA A 43 5.09 22.50 -9.98
C ALA A 43 3.95 22.20 -10.96
N ALA A 44 3.21 21.12 -10.72
CA ALA A 44 1.99 20.76 -11.47
C ALA A 44 0.72 21.49 -10.95
N GLY A 45 0.86 22.42 -9.98
CA GLY A 45 -0.27 23.18 -9.42
C GLY A 45 -1.02 22.48 -8.28
N GLY A 46 -0.56 21.31 -7.83
CA GLY A 46 -1.12 20.58 -6.70
C GLY A 46 -0.65 21.10 -5.35
N ARG A 47 -1.31 20.66 -4.27
CA ARG A 47 -0.90 20.93 -2.89
C ARG A 47 -0.38 19.63 -2.26
N ALA A 48 0.84 19.62 -1.78
CA ALA A 48 1.41 18.45 -1.13
C ALA A 48 2.34 18.84 0.03
N ILE A 49 2.43 17.96 1.03
CA ILE A 49 3.44 18.01 2.10
C ILE A 49 4.08 16.64 2.28
N ALA A 50 5.33 16.63 2.73
CA ALA A 50 6.02 15.43 3.18
C ALA A 50 6.07 15.41 4.71
N VAL A 51 5.75 14.26 5.31
CA VAL A 51 5.78 14.07 6.76
C VAL A 51 6.53 12.79 7.09
N ARG A 52 7.61 12.90 7.86
CA ARG A 52 8.35 11.73 8.29
C ARG A 52 7.55 10.95 9.34
N ALA A 53 7.29 9.67 9.07
CA ALA A 53 6.62 8.76 9.99
C ALA A 53 7.01 7.31 9.72
N ASP A 54 7.46 6.60 10.74
CA ASP A 54 7.57 5.15 10.72
C ASP A 54 6.23 4.56 11.14
N ILE A 55 5.59 3.81 10.26
CA ILE A 55 4.27 3.22 10.54
C ILE A 55 4.35 2.01 11.49
N ALA A 56 5.53 1.53 11.84
CA ALA A 56 5.70 0.60 12.94
C ALA A 56 5.44 1.24 14.31
N GLU A 57 5.43 2.58 14.39
CA GLU A 57 5.27 3.36 15.62
C GLU A 57 3.94 4.12 15.60
N PRO A 58 2.93 3.68 16.38
CA PRO A 58 1.58 4.26 16.36
C PRO A 58 1.55 5.77 16.62
N GLU A 59 2.43 6.28 17.49
CA GLU A 59 2.50 7.71 17.82
C GLU A 59 2.95 8.55 16.61
N GLN A 60 3.80 8.00 15.75
CA GLN A 60 4.22 8.68 14.52
C GLN A 60 3.10 8.66 13.47
N ILE A 61 2.26 7.63 13.48
CA ILE A 61 1.05 7.58 12.63
C ILE A 61 0.08 8.68 13.08
N ALA A 62 -0.18 8.79 14.40
CA ALA A 62 -1.03 9.84 14.94
C ALA A 62 -0.53 11.23 14.52
N ALA A 63 0.75 11.51 14.69
CA ALA A 63 1.37 12.78 14.31
C ALA A 63 1.25 13.07 12.80
N LEU A 64 1.39 12.05 11.93
CA LEU A 64 1.16 12.19 10.48
C LEU A 64 -0.27 12.62 10.18
N ILE A 65 -1.25 11.98 10.81
CA ILE A 65 -2.68 12.30 10.61
C ILE A 65 -2.99 13.71 11.12
N GLU A 66 -2.57 14.05 12.34
CA GLU A 66 -2.76 15.37 12.94
C GLU A 66 -2.12 16.48 12.09
N ARG A 67 -0.89 16.26 11.62
CA ARG A 67 -0.21 17.21 10.72
C ARG A 67 -0.97 17.38 9.40
N THR A 68 -1.53 16.31 8.84
CA THR A 68 -2.35 16.36 7.63
C THR A 68 -3.59 17.20 7.82
N VAL A 69 -4.33 16.96 8.92
CA VAL A 69 -5.55 17.72 9.26
C VAL A 69 -5.22 19.18 9.55
N ALA A 70 -4.15 19.46 10.28
CA ALA A 70 -3.72 20.83 10.56
C ALA A 70 -3.36 21.62 9.28
N GLU A 71 -2.75 20.98 8.31
CA GLU A 71 -2.33 21.61 7.06
C GLU A 71 -3.50 21.85 6.09
N PHE A 72 -4.38 20.86 5.95
CA PHE A 72 -5.43 20.88 4.91
C PHE A 72 -6.84 21.15 5.45
N GLY A 73 -7.01 21.15 6.76
CA GLY A 73 -8.29 21.42 7.42
C GLY A 73 -9.29 20.26 7.43
N GLN A 74 -9.00 19.18 6.66
CA GLN A 74 -9.88 18.01 6.53
C GLN A 74 -9.11 16.77 6.10
N LEU A 75 -9.76 15.61 6.25
CA LEU A 75 -9.29 14.31 5.79
C LEU A 75 -10.44 13.59 5.10
N ASP A 76 -10.31 13.30 3.81
CA ASP A 76 -11.35 12.64 3.00
C ASP A 76 -10.92 11.23 2.59
N VAL A 77 -9.63 11.06 2.26
CA VAL A 77 -9.09 9.80 1.74
C VAL A 77 -7.85 9.38 2.54
N VAL A 78 -7.83 8.13 2.95
CA VAL A 78 -6.67 7.50 3.60
C VAL A 78 -6.15 6.38 2.72
N VAL A 79 -4.88 6.45 2.33
CA VAL A 79 -4.18 5.37 1.65
C VAL A 79 -3.05 4.86 2.52
N SER A 80 -3.10 3.58 2.91
CA SER A 80 -2.01 2.92 3.62
C SER A 80 -1.25 2.01 2.66
N CYS A 81 -0.16 2.55 2.05
CA CYS A 81 0.65 1.87 1.04
C CYS A 81 2.01 1.40 1.55
N ALA A 82 2.44 1.84 2.73
CA ALA A 82 3.71 1.39 3.30
C ALA A 82 3.70 -0.11 3.62
N GLY A 83 4.81 -0.77 3.31
CA GLY A 83 5.00 -2.18 3.57
C GLY A 83 6.45 -2.58 3.36
N ILE A 84 6.81 -3.73 3.89
CA ILE A 84 8.11 -4.38 3.68
C ILE A 84 7.91 -5.81 3.21
N GLU A 85 8.80 -6.27 2.35
CA GLU A 85 8.90 -7.67 1.96
C GLU A 85 9.67 -8.50 2.99
N TYR A 86 9.41 -9.81 2.98
CA TYR A 86 10.17 -10.78 3.75
C TYR A 86 10.18 -12.14 3.06
N PHE A 87 11.38 -12.69 2.89
CA PHE A 87 11.62 -14.06 2.48
C PHE A 87 12.47 -14.77 3.53
N GLY A 88 12.06 -15.95 3.96
CA GLY A 88 12.78 -16.78 4.91
C GLY A 88 12.23 -18.20 4.91
N ALA A 89 13.12 -19.21 4.91
CA ALA A 89 12.73 -20.59 5.05
C ALA A 89 12.10 -20.81 6.45
N LEU A 90 11.16 -21.75 6.57
CA LEU A 90 10.39 -21.95 7.78
C LEU A 90 11.26 -22.10 9.04
N GLU A 91 12.35 -22.84 8.92
CA GLU A 91 13.30 -23.11 10.01
C GLU A 91 14.18 -21.92 10.40
N THR A 92 14.22 -20.87 9.58
CA THR A 92 15.06 -19.68 9.83
C THR A 92 14.24 -18.48 10.33
N ILE A 93 12.91 -18.56 10.33
CA ILE A 93 12.05 -17.47 10.79
C ILE A 93 12.23 -17.26 12.29
N THR A 94 12.55 -16.04 12.69
CA THR A 94 12.68 -15.66 14.10
C THR A 94 11.46 -14.89 14.61
N PRO A 95 11.21 -14.86 15.93
CA PRO A 95 10.21 -13.95 16.51
C PRO A 95 10.41 -12.49 16.13
N ALA A 96 11.66 -12.02 16.03
CA ALA A 96 11.97 -10.65 15.62
C ALA A 96 11.57 -10.37 14.16
N ASP A 97 11.69 -11.35 13.26
CA ASP A 97 11.21 -11.21 11.88
C ASP A 97 9.70 -11.10 11.84
N PHE A 98 9.01 -11.95 12.61
CA PHE A 98 7.55 -11.88 12.75
C PHE A 98 7.11 -10.51 13.24
N ASP A 99 7.66 -10.03 14.35
CA ASP A 99 7.32 -8.75 14.96
C ASP A 99 7.57 -7.59 13.99
N ARG A 100 8.69 -7.58 13.29
CA ARG A 100 9.05 -6.54 12.32
C ARG A 100 8.10 -6.51 11.13
N VAL A 101 7.79 -7.67 10.54
CA VAL A 101 6.91 -7.74 9.36
C VAL A 101 5.49 -7.36 9.73
N PHE A 102 4.95 -7.89 10.83
CA PHE A 102 3.61 -7.59 11.28
C PHE A 102 3.46 -6.17 11.83
N ALA A 103 4.50 -5.62 12.46
CA ALA A 103 4.50 -4.23 12.90
C ALA A 103 4.24 -3.27 11.74
N VAL A 104 4.93 -3.46 10.61
CA VAL A 104 4.81 -2.60 9.44
C VAL A 104 3.55 -2.96 8.62
N ASN A 105 3.42 -4.22 8.21
CA ASN A 105 2.43 -4.61 7.20
C ASN A 105 1.00 -4.73 7.72
N THR A 106 0.83 -5.00 9.02
CA THR A 106 -0.48 -5.28 9.63
C THR A 106 -0.82 -4.25 10.69
N ARG A 107 -0.03 -4.16 11.77
CA ARG A 107 -0.25 -3.23 12.87
C ARG A 107 -0.26 -1.79 12.39
N GLY A 108 0.71 -1.40 11.56
CA GLY A 108 0.80 -0.05 11.00
C GLY A 108 -0.43 0.34 10.18
N GLN A 109 -0.99 -0.58 9.39
CA GLN A 109 -2.22 -0.30 8.64
C GLN A 109 -3.44 -0.19 9.57
N LEU A 110 -3.56 -1.05 10.57
CA LEU A 110 -4.64 -0.98 11.55
C LEU A 110 -4.64 0.37 12.29
N PHE A 111 -3.49 0.79 12.82
CA PHE A 111 -3.38 2.05 13.54
C PHE A 111 -3.50 3.27 12.62
N THR A 112 -3.15 3.14 11.34
CA THR A 112 -3.47 4.19 10.34
C THR A 112 -4.99 4.39 10.24
N VAL A 113 -5.77 3.31 10.18
CA VAL A 113 -7.24 3.39 10.20
C VAL A 113 -7.74 3.98 11.52
N GLN A 114 -7.24 3.46 12.65
CA GLN A 114 -7.69 3.88 13.98
C GLN A 114 -7.50 5.39 14.20
N HIS A 115 -6.32 5.93 13.89
CA HIS A 115 -6.03 7.35 14.07
C HIS A 115 -6.73 8.24 13.03
N ALA A 116 -6.95 7.74 11.81
CA ALA A 116 -7.59 8.50 10.75
C ALA A 116 -9.12 8.55 10.89
N ALA A 117 -9.74 7.45 11.33
CA ALA A 117 -11.19 7.32 11.36
C ALA A 117 -11.92 8.47 12.10
N PRO A 118 -11.45 9.01 13.24
CA PRO A 118 -12.10 10.14 13.90
C PRO A 118 -12.15 11.42 13.06
N HIS A 119 -11.22 11.60 12.14
CA HIS A 119 -11.10 12.78 11.27
C HIS A 119 -11.84 12.66 9.94
N LEU A 120 -12.25 11.44 9.57
CA LEU A 120 -13.04 11.19 8.36
C LEU A 120 -14.49 11.52 8.57
N ARG A 121 -15.09 12.18 7.58
CA ARG A 121 -16.52 12.50 7.52
C ARG A 121 -17.29 11.40 6.79
N GLU A 122 -18.61 11.52 6.76
CA GLU A 122 -19.46 10.75 5.84
C GLU A 122 -18.95 10.89 4.41
N GLY A 123 -18.92 9.78 3.69
CA GLY A 123 -18.30 9.73 2.36
C GLY A 123 -16.78 9.50 2.37
N GLY A 124 -16.16 9.40 3.56
CA GLY A 124 -14.72 9.11 3.68
C GLY A 124 -14.30 7.78 3.04
N ARG A 125 -13.07 7.70 2.55
CA ARG A 125 -12.52 6.54 1.84
C ARG A 125 -11.24 6.06 2.50
N ILE A 126 -11.13 4.76 2.75
CA ILE A 126 -9.91 4.13 3.26
C ILE A 126 -9.50 3.03 2.28
N VAL A 127 -8.25 3.07 1.82
CA VAL A 127 -7.69 2.05 0.94
C VAL A 127 -6.40 1.50 1.55
N LEU A 128 -6.44 0.24 1.93
CA LEU A 128 -5.29 -0.50 2.47
C LEU A 128 -4.56 -1.25 1.36
N THR A 129 -3.36 -1.72 1.66
CA THR A 129 -2.53 -2.47 0.71
C THR A 129 -2.31 -3.91 1.17
N SER A 130 -3.01 -4.85 0.51
CA SER A 130 -2.74 -6.28 0.57
C SER A 130 -1.68 -6.68 -0.48
N SER A 131 -1.74 -7.89 -0.96
CA SER A 131 -0.92 -8.46 -2.03
C SER A 131 -1.61 -9.70 -2.59
N VAL A 132 -1.34 -10.05 -3.84
CA VAL A 132 -1.73 -11.37 -4.38
C VAL A 132 -1.13 -12.51 -3.57
N SER A 133 0.00 -12.29 -2.91
CA SER A 133 0.66 -13.26 -2.02
C SER A 133 -0.19 -13.67 -0.83
N ALA A 134 -1.20 -12.89 -0.46
CA ALA A 134 -2.19 -13.30 0.55
C ALA A 134 -2.97 -14.58 0.16
N ARG A 135 -3.02 -14.88 -1.15
CA ARG A 135 -3.81 -15.98 -1.72
C ARG A 135 -3.05 -16.84 -2.74
N LYS A 136 -1.74 -16.61 -2.88
CA LYS A 136 -0.86 -17.36 -3.77
C LYS A 136 0.31 -17.93 -2.97
N ALA A 137 0.60 -19.21 -3.14
CA ALA A 137 1.78 -19.82 -2.54
C ALA A 137 3.05 -19.34 -3.25
N VAL A 138 4.00 -18.83 -2.46
CA VAL A 138 5.35 -18.45 -2.89
C VAL A 138 6.34 -19.04 -1.90
N PHE A 139 7.45 -19.59 -2.39
CA PHE A 139 8.50 -20.17 -1.53
C PHE A 139 9.03 -19.12 -0.55
N HIS A 140 9.22 -19.53 0.70
CA HIS A 140 9.83 -18.74 1.78
C HIS A 140 9.10 -17.41 2.11
N HIS A 141 7.82 -17.27 1.70
CA HIS A 141 7.08 -16.02 1.77
C HIS A 141 5.99 -15.99 2.86
N THR A 142 6.01 -16.98 3.76
CA THR A 142 4.94 -17.22 4.73
C THR A 142 4.59 -16.00 5.58
N LEU A 143 5.59 -15.30 6.16
CA LEU A 143 5.33 -14.14 7.04
C LEU A 143 4.70 -12.98 6.27
N TYR A 144 5.25 -12.65 5.11
CA TYR A 144 4.70 -11.59 4.27
C TYR A 144 3.26 -11.92 3.85
N ALA A 145 3.05 -13.12 3.30
CA ALA A 145 1.74 -13.56 2.85
C ALA A 145 0.69 -13.52 3.98
N ALA A 146 1.04 -14.03 5.17
CA ALA A 146 0.18 -14.00 6.34
C ALA A 146 -0.14 -12.55 6.78
N SER A 147 0.85 -11.65 6.77
CA SER A 147 0.64 -10.25 7.11
C SER A 147 -0.32 -9.54 6.15
N LYS A 148 -0.30 -9.89 4.87
CA LYS A 148 -1.20 -9.35 3.84
C LYS A 148 -2.60 -9.98 3.87
N ALA A 149 -2.69 -11.26 4.21
CA ALA A 149 -3.98 -11.92 4.47
C ALA A 149 -4.71 -11.31 5.68
N ALA A 150 -3.96 -10.95 6.73
CA ALA A 150 -4.51 -10.23 7.88
C ALA A 150 -5.13 -8.88 7.48
N VAL A 151 -4.53 -8.15 6.54
CA VAL A 151 -5.10 -6.90 6.01
C VAL A 151 -6.45 -7.13 5.32
N GLU A 152 -6.60 -8.19 4.53
CA GLU A 152 -7.88 -8.51 3.89
C GLU A 152 -8.98 -8.81 4.93
N SER A 153 -8.63 -9.54 6.00
CA SER A 153 -9.55 -9.80 7.10
C SER A 153 -9.92 -8.53 7.88
N MET A 154 -8.95 -7.64 8.13
CA MET A 154 -9.22 -6.33 8.77
C MET A 154 -10.20 -5.51 7.93
N VAL A 155 -9.98 -5.40 6.63
CA VAL A 155 -10.86 -4.66 5.72
C VAL A 155 -12.30 -5.18 5.79
N LEU A 156 -12.48 -6.50 5.74
CA LEU A 156 -13.80 -7.12 5.83
C LEU A 156 -14.52 -6.75 7.15
N ASN A 157 -13.83 -6.88 8.29
CA ASN A 157 -14.44 -6.65 9.59
C ASN A 157 -14.66 -5.17 9.88
N LEU A 158 -13.67 -4.29 9.61
CA LEU A 158 -13.78 -2.85 9.81
C LEU A 158 -14.85 -2.20 8.92
N SER A 159 -15.21 -2.81 7.79
CA SER A 159 -16.27 -2.30 6.93
C SER A 159 -17.63 -2.24 7.61
N ALA A 160 -17.91 -3.19 8.54
CA ALA A 160 -19.15 -3.19 9.31
C ALA A 160 -19.22 -2.01 10.30
N GLU A 161 -18.08 -1.66 10.92
CA GLU A 161 -18.00 -0.57 11.89
C GLU A 161 -18.02 0.79 11.19
N LEU A 162 -17.16 0.97 10.18
CA LEU A 162 -17.01 2.24 9.46
C LEU A 162 -18.22 2.57 8.57
N GLY A 163 -18.87 1.53 8.03
CA GLY A 163 -20.07 1.67 7.20
C GLY A 163 -21.22 2.35 7.90
N THR A 164 -21.36 2.22 9.22
CA THR A 164 -22.37 2.93 10.03
C THR A 164 -22.21 4.46 9.98
N ARG A 165 -21.01 4.92 9.59
CA ARG A 165 -20.66 6.34 9.42
C ARG A 165 -20.56 6.78 7.96
N GLY A 166 -21.02 5.94 7.01
CA GLY A 166 -20.88 6.22 5.57
C GLY A 166 -19.43 6.19 5.06
N ILE A 167 -18.48 5.61 5.80
CA ILE A 167 -17.07 5.49 5.40
C ILE A 167 -16.85 4.14 4.76
N THR A 168 -16.24 4.10 3.57
CA THR A 168 -15.84 2.84 2.95
C THR A 168 -14.39 2.47 3.27
N ILE A 169 -14.13 1.19 3.45
CA ILE A 169 -12.79 0.64 3.59
C ILE A 169 -12.61 -0.54 2.65
N ASN A 170 -11.58 -0.48 1.82
CA ASN A 170 -11.24 -1.52 0.86
C ASN A 170 -9.73 -1.76 0.83
N ALA A 171 -9.29 -2.82 0.18
CA ALA A 171 -7.87 -3.05 -0.08
C ALA A 171 -7.59 -3.19 -1.58
N ILE A 172 -6.39 -2.79 -1.98
CA ILE A 172 -5.78 -3.21 -3.24
C ILE A 172 -4.84 -4.38 -2.95
N ALA A 173 -4.88 -5.41 -3.77
CA ALA A 173 -3.92 -6.51 -3.79
C ALA A 173 -3.15 -6.48 -5.11
N PRO A 174 -2.01 -5.77 -5.17
CA PRO A 174 -1.17 -5.73 -6.35
C PRO A 174 -0.54 -7.10 -6.64
N GLY A 175 -0.40 -7.42 -7.92
CA GLY A 175 0.55 -8.43 -8.41
C GLY A 175 1.94 -7.86 -8.57
N GLY A 176 2.79 -8.53 -9.34
CA GLY A 176 4.12 -8.06 -9.69
C GLY A 176 4.04 -6.68 -10.34
N THR A 177 4.65 -5.68 -9.71
CA THR A 177 4.65 -4.29 -10.15
C THR A 177 6.08 -3.81 -10.30
N ASP A 178 6.38 -3.12 -11.40
CA ASP A 178 7.73 -2.62 -11.72
C ASP A 178 8.11 -1.48 -10.76
N THR A 179 8.86 -1.81 -9.72
CA THR A 179 9.30 -0.92 -8.64
C THR A 179 10.67 -1.33 -8.14
N ASP A 180 11.38 -0.41 -7.46
CA ASP A 180 12.67 -0.73 -6.81
C ASP A 180 12.54 -1.95 -5.88
N MET A 181 11.47 -2.02 -5.08
CA MET A 181 11.22 -3.15 -4.19
C MET A 181 11.10 -4.46 -4.98
N ALA A 182 10.37 -4.45 -6.11
CA ALA A 182 10.24 -5.64 -6.94
C ALA A 182 11.57 -6.06 -7.55
N ALA A 183 12.40 -5.11 -7.98
CA ALA A 183 13.74 -5.41 -8.50
C ALA A 183 14.64 -6.05 -7.43
N GLU A 184 14.59 -5.53 -6.18
CA GLU A 184 15.35 -6.06 -5.04
C GLU A 184 14.97 -7.52 -4.73
N VAL A 185 13.68 -7.88 -4.81
CA VAL A 185 13.18 -9.18 -4.36
C VAL A 185 12.85 -10.16 -5.50
N ALA A 186 12.94 -9.74 -6.76
CA ALA A 186 12.62 -10.58 -7.93
C ALA A 186 13.26 -11.97 -7.89
N PRO A 187 14.53 -12.14 -7.47
CA PRO A 187 15.17 -13.46 -7.39
C PRO A 187 14.46 -14.45 -6.46
N HIS A 188 13.75 -13.96 -5.45
CA HIS A 188 13.07 -14.80 -4.46
C HIS A 188 11.69 -15.28 -4.92
N TYR A 189 11.12 -14.68 -5.97
CA TYR A 189 9.80 -15.07 -6.50
C TYR A 189 9.85 -16.26 -7.46
N VAL A 190 11.03 -16.72 -7.83
CA VAL A 190 11.20 -17.89 -8.65
C VAL A 190 11.46 -19.13 -7.79
N HIS A 191 11.06 -20.31 -8.30
CA HIS A 191 11.36 -21.55 -7.61
C HIS A 191 12.89 -21.67 -7.42
N PRO A 192 13.40 -22.18 -6.28
CA PRO A 192 14.84 -22.31 -6.03
C PRO A 192 15.61 -23.03 -7.13
N ASP A 193 15.00 -24.03 -7.77
CA ASP A 193 15.60 -24.79 -8.88
C ASP A 193 15.78 -23.95 -10.17
N LEU A 194 15.12 -22.79 -10.23
CA LEU A 194 15.23 -21.83 -11.35
C LEU A 194 16.09 -20.61 -10.97
N ALA A 195 16.70 -20.62 -9.81
CA ALA A 195 17.62 -19.58 -9.36
C ALA A 195 18.81 -19.49 -10.34
N GLY A 196 19.08 -18.28 -10.85
CA GLY A 196 20.12 -18.05 -11.86
C GLY A 196 19.60 -17.80 -13.28
N THR A 197 18.28 -17.79 -13.49
CA THR A 197 17.68 -17.39 -14.77
C THR A 197 17.95 -15.91 -15.04
N GLN A 198 18.46 -15.59 -16.23
CA GLN A 198 18.98 -14.25 -16.55
C GLN A 198 17.92 -13.16 -16.77
N ASP A 199 16.65 -13.51 -17.03
CA ASP A 199 15.57 -12.53 -17.28
C ASP A 199 14.40 -12.76 -16.30
N LEU A 200 14.62 -12.32 -15.07
CA LEU A 200 13.64 -12.49 -14.00
C LEU A 200 12.34 -11.71 -14.25
N ALA A 201 12.43 -10.52 -14.82
CA ALA A 201 11.23 -9.71 -15.11
C ALA A 201 10.34 -10.40 -16.15
N ARG A 202 10.97 -10.98 -17.19
CA ARG A 202 10.27 -11.78 -18.18
C ARG A 202 9.67 -13.05 -17.58
N LEU A 203 10.44 -13.75 -16.75
CA LEU A 203 9.96 -14.97 -16.08
C LEU A 203 8.77 -14.65 -15.17
N LEU A 204 8.85 -13.62 -14.34
CA LEU A 204 7.73 -13.18 -13.50
C LEU A 204 6.53 -12.74 -14.33
N GLY A 205 6.76 -12.12 -15.49
CA GLY A 205 5.71 -11.82 -16.46
C GLY A 205 4.98 -13.08 -16.95
N THR A 206 5.67 -14.20 -17.14
CA THR A 206 5.02 -15.45 -17.58
C THR A 206 4.04 -16.04 -16.56
N LEU A 207 4.11 -15.61 -15.31
CA LEU A 207 3.17 -16.01 -14.25
C LEU A 207 1.86 -15.21 -14.27
N THR A 208 1.67 -14.34 -15.24
CA THR A 208 0.46 -13.55 -15.42
C THR A 208 -0.13 -13.75 -16.82
N ALA A 209 -1.45 -13.67 -16.95
CA ALA A 209 -2.12 -13.77 -18.25
C ALA A 209 -1.69 -12.63 -19.20
N LEU A 210 -1.42 -11.43 -18.67
CA LEU A 210 -0.94 -10.30 -19.45
C LEU A 210 0.56 -10.35 -19.77
N ARG A 211 1.29 -11.35 -19.27
CA ARG A 211 2.70 -11.63 -19.53
C ARG A 211 3.66 -10.47 -19.29
N ARG A 212 3.36 -9.63 -18.30
CA ARG A 212 4.22 -8.52 -17.87
C ARG A 212 3.96 -8.13 -16.43
N LEU A 213 4.88 -7.39 -15.86
CA LEU A 213 4.64 -6.65 -14.62
C LEU A 213 3.68 -5.47 -14.88
N ALA A 214 2.94 -5.09 -13.87
CA ALA A 214 2.19 -3.84 -13.89
C ALA A 214 3.12 -2.63 -13.78
N ARG A 215 2.77 -1.51 -14.40
CA ARG A 215 3.38 -0.24 -14.07
C ARG A 215 2.75 0.32 -12.77
N PRO A 216 3.50 1.05 -11.95
CA PRO A 216 2.95 1.66 -10.73
C PRO A 216 1.67 2.49 -10.97
N GLU A 217 1.57 3.17 -12.11
CA GLU A 217 0.42 3.98 -12.51
C GLU A 217 -0.84 3.13 -12.75
N GLU A 218 -0.68 1.90 -13.26
CA GLU A 218 -1.80 0.96 -13.45
C GLU A 218 -2.38 0.50 -12.12
N VAL A 219 -1.52 0.32 -11.13
CA VAL A 219 -1.95 0.01 -9.75
C VAL A 219 -2.57 1.25 -9.09
N ALA A 220 -1.98 2.43 -9.28
CA ALA A 220 -2.49 3.69 -8.76
C ALA A 220 -3.91 4.01 -9.26
N ALA A 221 -4.26 3.59 -10.47
CA ALA A 221 -5.63 3.74 -11.00
C ALA A 221 -6.68 3.01 -10.14
N GLY A 222 -6.34 1.85 -9.59
CA GLY A 222 -7.23 1.12 -8.67
C GLY A 222 -7.41 1.85 -7.33
N TYR A 223 -6.37 2.48 -6.81
CA TYR A 223 -6.49 3.32 -5.61
C TYR A 223 -7.38 4.53 -5.87
N ALA A 224 -7.20 5.21 -7.01
CA ALA A 224 -8.03 6.35 -7.38
C ALA A 224 -9.49 5.94 -7.55
N PHE A 225 -9.77 4.80 -8.20
CA PHE A 225 -11.13 4.24 -8.29
C PHE A 225 -11.74 4.01 -6.90
N LEU A 226 -11.04 3.33 -5.98
CA LEU A 226 -11.56 3.06 -4.64
C LEU A 226 -11.70 4.34 -3.78
N ALA A 227 -10.97 5.40 -4.11
CA ALA A 227 -11.04 6.70 -3.46
C ALA A 227 -12.15 7.60 -4.04
N SER A 228 -12.71 7.26 -5.20
CA SER A 228 -13.71 8.05 -5.90
C SER A 228 -15.15 7.72 -5.50
N ASP A 229 -16.10 8.49 -6.01
CA ASP A 229 -17.54 8.24 -5.86
C ASP A 229 -18.02 7.06 -6.71
N ASP A 230 -17.30 6.67 -7.75
CA ASP A 230 -17.60 5.46 -8.54
C ASP A 230 -17.54 4.18 -7.70
N ALA A 231 -16.78 4.18 -6.60
CA ALA A 231 -16.71 3.08 -5.64
C ALA A 231 -17.58 3.31 -4.37
N ALA A 232 -18.51 4.25 -4.36
CA ALA A 232 -19.28 4.63 -3.17
C ALA A 232 -20.08 3.46 -2.56
N TYR A 233 -20.47 2.46 -3.35
CA TYR A 233 -21.20 1.26 -2.86
C TYR A 233 -20.27 0.05 -2.68
N MET A 234 -18.95 0.26 -2.63
CA MET A 234 -17.95 -0.80 -2.46
C MET A 234 -17.23 -0.64 -1.11
N THR A 235 -17.45 -1.59 -0.20
CA THR A 235 -16.75 -1.65 1.10
C THR A 235 -16.49 -3.09 1.52
N GLY A 236 -15.45 -3.32 2.33
CA GLY A 236 -15.07 -4.64 2.81
C GLY A 236 -14.48 -5.55 1.73
N ARG A 237 -13.96 -4.98 0.62
CA ARG A 237 -13.48 -5.76 -0.52
C ARG A 237 -11.99 -5.59 -0.77
N THR A 238 -11.40 -6.63 -1.32
CA THR A 238 -10.03 -6.58 -1.86
C THR A 238 -10.10 -6.63 -3.38
N LEU A 239 -9.65 -5.55 -4.02
CA LEU A 239 -9.52 -5.46 -5.48
C LEU A 239 -8.13 -5.95 -5.89
N ARG A 240 -8.09 -7.02 -6.65
CA ARG A 240 -6.84 -7.58 -7.19
C ARG A 240 -6.48 -6.91 -8.49
N LEU A 241 -5.25 -6.42 -8.58
CA LEU A 241 -4.65 -5.81 -9.77
C LEU A 241 -3.37 -6.57 -10.10
N ASP A 242 -3.52 -7.70 -10.74
CA ASP A 242 -2.47 -8.73 -10.83
C ASP A 242 -2.20 -9.27 -12.24
N GLY A 243 -2.82 -8.68 -13.26
CA GLY A 243 -2.66 -9.10 -14.65
C GLY A 243 -3.13 -10.54 -14.92
N GLY A 244 -4.02 -11.07 -14.07
CA GLY A 244 -4.47 -12.47 -14.15
C GLY A 244 -3.38 -13.44 -13.67
N THR A 245 -2.81 -13.19 -12.52
CA THR A 245 -1.85 -14.10 -11.86
C THR A 245 -2.51 -15.43 -11.54
N PHE A 246 -1.88 -16.55 -11.89
CA PHE A 246 -2.28 -17.95 -11.69
C PHE A 246 -1.20 -18.79 -11.00
#